data_d1a10b63e7eb1fb98fab8f4a11f06301
#
_entry.id   d1a10b63e7eb1fb98fab8f4a11f06301
#
_cell.length_a   1.000
_cell.length_b   1.000
_cell.length_c   1.000
_cell.angle_alpha   90.00
_cell.angle_beta   90.00
_cell.angle_gamma   90.00
#
_symmetry.space_group_name_H-M   'P 1'
#
loop_
_entity.id
_entity.type
_entity.pdbx_description
1 polymer ?
#
loop_
_entity_poly.entity_id
_entity_poly.type
_entity_poly.pdbx_seq_one_letter_code
_entity_poly.pdbx_strand_id
1 'polypeptide(L)'
;IGSEVVHYTDKPLEVGSTVTGKLDWDRRFDNMQNHTCEHIFSGLVHQKYKFENVGFHMDPDDITVDFSGEIPMEAISELEKLVNQAITQNIDLKIEFPSEEVLQAMEYRSKKELHGVVRIVTVPGCDRCACCGTHVRHSGEIGMFKILDASKHRGGTRVRFVAGERARRDYDWRVKEIAKVSALFSAKPNEI
;
A
#
# COMPACT_ATOMS: atom_id res chain seq x y z
N ILE A 1 -9.09 -20.50 -8.36
CA ILE A 1 -8.14 -21.09 -9.30
C ILE A 1 -8.58 -20.65 -10.69
N GLY A 2 -7.73 -19.99 -11.46
CA GLY A 2 -8.10 -19.42 -12.75
C GLY A 2 -9.08 -18.25 -12.63
N SER A 3 -10.13 -18.20 -13.45
CA SER A 3 -11.17 -17.17 -13.44
C SER A 3 -12.31 -17.45 -12.43
N GLU A 4 -12.32 -18.60 -11.80
CA GLU A 4 -13.35 -18.97 -10.82
C GLU A 4 -13.00 -18.52 -9.41
N VAL A 5 -14.00 -17.93 -8.72
CA VAL A 5 -13.93 -17.65 -7.29
C VAL A 5 -14.45 -18.86 -6.53
N VAL A 6 -13.58 -19.52 -5.78
CA VAL A 6 -13.92 -20.72 -4.99
C VAL A 6 -13.95 -20.38 -3.52
N HIS A 7 -15.06 -20.67 -2.86
CA HIS A 7 -15.23 -20.53 -1.42
C HIS A 7 -15.11 -21.90 -0.74
N TYR A 8 -14.19 -22.02 0.21
CA TYR A 8 -14.06 -23.20 1.05
C TYR A 8 -14.88 -22.99 2.31
N THR A 9 -15.77 -23.92 2.59
CA THR A 9 -16.65 -23.89 3.76
C THR A 9 -16.40 -25.11 4.66
N ASP A 10 -16.64 -24.97 5.95
CA ASP A 10 -16.47 -26.04 6.94
C ASP A 10 -17.59 -27.12 6.83
N LYS A 11 -18.70 -26.78 6.19
CA LYS A 11 -19.81 -27.69 5.90
C LYS A 11 -20.33 -27.47 4.48
N PRO A 12 -20.81 -28.53 3.81
CA PRO A 12 -21.49 -28.41 2.51
C PRO A 12 -22.71 -27.48 2.62
N LEU A 13 -22.89 -26.64 1.62
CA LEU A 13 -24.08 -25.80 1.46
C LEU A 13 -24.96 -26.38 0.36
N GLU A 14 -26.28 -26.36 0.56
CA GLU A 14 -27.20 -26.76 -0.47
C GLU A 14 -27.20 -25.78 -1.65
N VAL A 15 -27.28 -26.32 -2.87
CA VAL A 15 -27.35 -25.50 -4.07
C VAL A 15 -28.61 -24.64 -4.05
N GLY A 16 -28.46 -23.32 -4.27
CA GLY A 16 -29.58 -22.38 -4.23
C GLY A 16 -29.95 -21.86 -2.84
N SER A 17 -29.24 -22.27 -1.78
CA SER A 17 -29.43 -21.67 -0.45
C SER A 17 -28.96 -20.22 -0.38
N THR A 18 -29.71 -19.42 0.38
CA THR A 18 -29.29 -18.06 0.71
C THR A 18 -28.34 -18.08 1.91
N VAL A 19 -27.18 -17.45 1.75
CA VAL A 19 -26.16 -17.35 2.81
C VAL A 19 -25.88 -15.91 3.17
N THR A 20 -25.53 -15.64 4.43
CA THR A 20 -25.08 -14.34 4.89
C THR A 20 -23.57 -14.41 5.12
N GLY A 21 -22.81 -13.65 4.32
CA GLY A 21 -21.37 -13.51 4.50
C GLY A 21 -21.05 -12.37 5.46
N LYS A 22 -20.28 -12.64 6.53
CA LYS A 22 -19.72 -11.61 7.42
C LYS A 22 -18.26 -11.39 7.06
N LEU A 23 -17.96 -10.21 6.54
CA LEU A 23 -16.59 -9.83 6.18
C LEU A 23 -15.79 -9.53 7.45
N ASP A 24 -14.57 -10.03 7.53
CA ASP A 24 -13.56 -9.55 8.48
C ASP A 24 -13.15 -8.12 8.05
N TRP A 25 -13.84 -7.13 8.62
CA TRP A 25 -13.68 -5.74 8.22
C TRP A 25 -12.33 -5.17 8.64
N ASP A 26 -11.83 -5.52 9.80
CA ASP A 26 -10.57 -4.98 10.33
C ASP A 26 -9.40 -5.41 9.41
N ARG A 27 -9.35 -6.68 9.05
CA ARG A 27 -8.38 -7.20 8.06
C ARG A 27 -8.57 -6.58 6.67
N ARG A 28 -9.83 -6.42 6.24
CA ARG A 28 -10.13 -5.80 4.94
C ARG A 28 -9.64 -4.36 4.90
N PHE A 29 -9.95 -3.59 5.93
CA PHE A 29 -9.61 -2.17 6.00
C PHE A 29 -8.10 -1.97 6.12
N ASP A 30 -7.40 -2.75 6.95
CA ASP A 30 -5.95 -2.78 7.03
C ASP A 30 -5.29 -3.01 5.65
N ASN A 31 -5.77 -3.98 4.90
CA ASN A 31 -5.28 -4.22 3.54
C ASN A 31 -5.58 -3.05 2.58
N MET A 32 -6.75 -2.42 2.69
CA MET A 32 -7.10 -1.23 1.89
C MET A 32 -6.19 -0.05 2.19
N GLN A 33 -5.89 0.22 3.48
CA GLN A 33 -4.96 1.27 3.91
C GLN A 33 -3.58 1.06 3.30
N ASN A 34 -3.02 -0.13 3.46
CA ASN A 34 -1.67 -0.46 2.99
C ASN A 34 -1.58 -0.48 1.46
N HIS A 35 -2.58 -1.02 0.76
CA HIS A 35 -2.62 -1.05 -0.70
C HIS A 35 -2.74 0.37 -1.29
N THR A 36 -3.60 1.20 -0.74
CA THR A 36 -3.72 2.60 -1.20
C THR A 36 -2.43 3.38 -0.93
N CYS A 37 -1.81 3.13 0.21
CA CYS A 37 -0.54 3.74 0.55
C CYS A 37 0.58 3.34 -0.44
N GLU A 38 0.63 2.06 -0.86
CA GLU A 38 1.54 1.60 -1.90
C GLU A 38 1.34 2.37 -3.21
N HIS A 39 0.09 2.57 -3.63
CA HIS A 39 -0.21 3.35 -4.84
C HIS A 39 0.33 4.77 -4.75
N ILE A 40 0.08 5.48 -3.64
CA ILE A 40 0.60 6.84 -3.44
C ILE A 40 2.14 6.84 -3.49
N PHE A 41 2.78 5.93 -2.76
CA PHE A 41 4.24 5.84 -2.70
C PHE A 41 4.85 5.52 -4.07
N SER A 42 4.36 4.47 -4.73
CA SER A 42 4.83 4.06 -6.06
C SER A 42 4.58 5.13 -7.13
N GLY A 43 3.44 5.81 -7.06
CA GLY A 43 3.13 6.91 -7.97
C GLY A 43 4.09 8.09 -7.81
N LEU A 44 4.40 8.49 -6.58
CA LEU A 44 5.36 9.56 -6.30
C LEU A 44 6.78 9.19 -6.72
N VAL A 45 7.21 7.94 -6.50
CA VAL A 45 8.50 7.44 -7.01
C VAL A 45 8.54 7.48 -8.54
N HIS A 46 7.47 7.02 -9.20
CA HIS A 46 7.38 7.06 -10.65
C HIS A 46 7.39 8.49 -11.19
N GLN A 47 6.66 9.42 -10.57
CA GLN A 47 6.64 10.84 -10.99
C GLN A 47 8.05 11.46 -10.92
N LYS A 48 8.78 11.20 -9.83
CA LYS A 48 10.07 11.84 -9.57
C LYS A 48 11.24 11.18 -10.31
N TYR A 49 11.25 9.85 -10.39
CA TYR A 49 12.41 9.08 -10.87
C TYR A 49 12.12 8.27 -12.14
N LYS A 50 10.87 8.14 -12.55
CA LYS A 50 10.42 7.25 -13.65
C LYS A 50 10.72 5.77 -13.39
N PHE A 51 10.88 5.39 -12.11
CA PHE A 51 11.06 4.00 -11.72
C PHE A 51 9.72 3.29 -11.57
N GLU A 52 9.69 2.04 -12.05
CA GLU A 52 8.51 1.19 -11.97
C GLU A 52 8.53 0.34 -10.70
N ASN A 53 7.35 0.09 -10.14
CA ASN A 53 7.16 -0.95 -9.14
C ASN A 53 7.20 -2.32 -9.85
N VAL A 54 8.30 -3.06 -9.65
CA VAL A 54 8.56 -4.38 -10.25
C VAL A 54 8.30 -5.54 -9.30
N GLY A 55 8.03 -5.26 -8.03
CA GLY A 55 7.68 -6.25 -7.01
C GLY A 55 6.85 -5.64 -5.90
N PHE A 56 5.79 -6.36 -5.49
CA PHE A 56 4.91 -5.94 -4.39
C PHE A 56 4.49 -7.15 -3.58
N HIS A 57 4.78 -7.12 -2.30
CA HIS A 57 4.39 -8.14 -1.34
C HIS A 57 3.70 -7.48 -0.16
N MET A 58 2.54 -8.02 0.19
CA MET A 58 1.75 -7.58 1.34
C MET A 58 1.68 -8.72 2.34
N ASP A 59 2.65 -8.72 3.25
CA ASP A 59 2.70 -9.67 4.36
C ASP A 59 1.85 -9.16 5.54
N PRO A 60 1.51 -10.01 6.53
CA PRO A 60 0.72 -9.59 7.68
C PRO A 60 1.32 -8.44 8.49
N ASP A 61 2.65 -8.35 8.55
CA ASP A 61 3.37 -7.41 9.41
C ASP A 61 3.86 -6.17 8.68
N ASP A 62 4.33 -6.33 7.44
CA ASP A 62 4.84 -5.21 6.64
C ASP A 62 4.53 -5.34 5.14
N ILE A 63 4.88 -4.31 4.41
CA ILE A 63 4.77 -4.23 2.96
C ILE A 63 6.17 -4.09 2.37
N THR A 64 6.44 -4.87 1.33
CA THR A 64 7.67 -4.74 0.55
C THR A 64 7.35 -4.32 -0.87
N VAL A 65 8.05 -3.29 -1.37
CA VAL A 65 7.99 -2.81 -2.74
C VAL A 65 9.39 -2.79 -3.34
N ASP A 66 9.54 -3.33 -4.53
CA ASP A 66 10.77 -3.31 -5.31
C ASP A 66 10.63 -2.33 -6.49
N PHE A 67 11.55 -1.40 -6.61
CA PHE A 67 11.62 -0.44 -7.71
C PHE A 67 12.71 -0.82 -8.72
N SER A 68 12.47 -0.50 -10.00
CA SER A 68 13.36 -0.81 -11.13
C SER A 68 14.66 0.00 -11.13
N GLY A 69 14.81 1.01 -10.27
CA GLY A 69 15.99 1.86 -10.21
C GLY A 69 16.42 2.18 -8.77
N GLU A 70 17.66 2.66 -8.63
CA GLU A 70 18.23 3.01 -7.34
C GLU A 70 17.73 4.39 -6.88
N ILE A 71 16.86 4.40 -5.87
CA ILE A 71 16.41 5.63 -5.20
C ILE A 71 17.55 6.11 -4.29
N PRO A 72 17.97 7.40 -4.39
CA PRO A 72 18.96 7.95 -3.46
C PRO A 72 18.49 7.81 -2.01
N MET A 73 19.35 7.30 -1.14
CA MET A 73 18.98 7.02 0.25
C MET A 73 18.55 8.28 1.02
N GLU A 74 19.15 9.43 0.69
CA GLU A 74 18.78 10.75 1.20
C GLU A 74 17.35 11.17 0.80
N ALA A 75 16.82 10.64 -0.30
CA ALA A 75 15.48 10.95 -0.78
C ALA A 75 14.38 10.12 -0.09
N ILE A 76 14.72 9.05 0.60
CA ILE A 76 13.76 8.17 1.28
C ILE A 76 12.92 8.93 2.30
N SER A 77 13.55 9.77 3.11
CA SER A 77 12.86 10.60 4.10
C SER A 77 11.94 11.65 3.47
N GLU A 78 12.33 12.21 2.33
CA GLU A 78 11.50 13.15 1.57
C GLU A 78 10.26 12.44 0.99
N LEU A 79 10.45 11.26 0.40
CA LEU A 79 9.34 10.47 -0.13
C LEU A 79 8.34 10.06 0.98
N GLU A 80 8.83 9.63 2.15
CA GLU A 80 7.98 9.35 3.31
C GLU A 80 7.16 10.59 3.70
N LYS A 81 7.79 11.75 3.73
CA LYS A 81 7.11 13.02 4.03
C LYS A 81 6.03 13.36 2.99
N LEU A 82 6.31 13.19 1.70
CA LEU A 82 5.35 13.45 0.63
C LEU A 82 4.14 12.52 0.70
N VAL A 83 4.33 11.22 1.01
CA VAL A 83 3.22 10.28 1.22
C VAL A 83 2.36 10.72 2.39
N ASN A 84 2.96 11.08 3.52
CA ASN A 84 2.20 11.55 4.69
C ASN A 84 1.48 12.90 4.42
N GLN A 85 2.04 13.76 3.58
CA GLN A 85 1.34 14.98 3.12
C GLN A 85 0.09 14.62 2.30
N ALA A 86 0.18 13.67 1.37
CA ALA A 86 -0.97 13.20 0.60
C ALA A 86 -2.05 12.58 1.51
N ILE A 87 -1.66 11.85 2.55
CA ILE A 87 -2.56 11.32 3.58
C ILE A 87 -3.28 12.47 4.30
N THR A 88 -2.53 13.47 4.76
CA THR A 88 -3.08 14.61 5.49
C THR A 88 -4.02 15.47 4.65
N GLN A 89 -3.79 15.54 3.32
CA GLN A 89 -4.66 16.26 2.38
C GLN A 89 -6.04 15.61 2.22
N ASN A 90 -6.22 14.38 2.66
CA ASN A 90 -7.47 13.63 2.61
C ASN A 90 -8.09 13.60 1.20
N ILE A 91 -7.30 13.21 0.21
CA ILE A 91 -7.64 13.22 -1.21
C ILE A 91 -8.69 12.16 -1.51
N ASP A 92 -9.73 12.53 -2.26
CA ASP A 92 -10.74 11.59 -2.77
C ASP A 92 -10.15 10.69 -3.85
N LEU A 93 -10.23 9.38 -3.67
CA LEU A 93 -9.84 8.43 -4.69
C LEU A 93 -10.95 8.31 -5.77
N LYS A 94 -10.52 8.24 -7.02
CA LYS A 94 -11.42 8.00 -8.16
C LYS A 94 -11.23 6.59 -8.68
N ILE A 95 -12.34 5.89 -8.88
CA ILE A 95 -12.37 4.55 -9.45
C ILE A 95 -13.23 4.61 -10.70
N GLU A 96 -12.62 4.31 -11.85
CA GLU A 96 -13.24 4.49 -13.16
C GLU A 96 -13.05 3.23 -14.02
N PHE A 97 -13.96 3.04 -14.96
CA PHE A 97 -13.90 2.02 -16.00
C PHE A 97 -13.98 2.73 -17.36
N PRO A 98 -12.88 3.34 -17.82
CA PRO A 98 -12.87 4.11 -19.06
C PRO A 98 -13.14 3.23 -20.29
N SER A 99 -13.70 3.82 -21.35
CA SER A 99 -13.78 3.15 -22.65
C SER A 99 -12.38 2.92 -23.23
N GLU A 100 -12.26 2.02 -24.19
CA GLU A 100 -10.98 1.71 -24.84
C GLU A 100 -10.33 2.97 -25.45
N GLU A 101 -11.12 3.83 -26.08
CA GLU A 101 -10.66 5.09 -26.67
C GLU A 101 -10.06 6.04 -25.62
N VAL A 102 -10.74 6.18 -24.48
CA VAL A 102 -10.27 7.00 -23.36
C VAL A 102 -9.00 6.38 -22.74
N LEU A 103 -8.96 5.05 -22.62
CA LEU A 103 -7.83 4.33 -22.05
C LEU A 103 -6.57 4.49 -22.92
N GLN A 104 -6.69 4.46 -24.26
CA GLN A 104 -5.58 4.67 -25.19
C GLN A 104 -4.98 6.09 -25.09
N ALA A 105 -5.81 7.09 -24.74
CA ALA A 105 -5.37 8.48 -24.58
C ALA A 105 -4.91 8.81 -23.14
N MET A 106 -5.06 7.88 -22.21
CA MET A 106 -4.82 8.10 -20.77
C MET A 106 -3.43 7.61 -20.38
N GLU A 107 -2.66 8.45 -19.71
CA GLU A 107 -1.43 8.00 -19.02
C GLU A 107 -1.79 7.35 -17.68
N TYR A 108 -1.41 6.09 -17.50
CA TYR A 108 -1.56 5.35 -16.25
C TYR A 108 -0.46 4.29 -16.11
N ARG A 109 -0.14 3.92 -14.88
CA ARG A 109 0.77 2.82 -14.60
C ARG A 109 0.04 1.48 -14.72
N SER A 110 0.72 0.47 -15.24
CA SER A 110 0.23 -0.91 -15.27
C SER A 110 1.39 -1.88 -15.12
N LYS A 111 1.19 -2.93 -14.35
CA LYS A 111 2.17 -4.03 -14.17
C LYS A 111 2.05 -5.11 -15.26
N LYS A 112 1.02 -5.06 -16.10
CA LYS A 112 0.71 -6.08 -17.10
C LYS A 112 0.08 -5.43 -18.33
N GLU A 113 0.19 -6.08 -19.46
CA GLU A 113 -0.70 -5.82 -20.60
C GLU A 113 -2.14 -6.17 -20.22
N LEU A 114 -3.06 -5.28 -20.52
CA LEU A 114 -4.45 -5.38 -20.11
C LEU A 114 -5.34 -5.56 -21.32
N HIS A 115 -6.29 -6.47 -21.23
CA HIS A 115 -7.31 -6.72 -22.24
C HIS A 115 -8.70 -6.67 -21.60
N GLY A 116 -9.68 -6.17 -22.34
CA GLY A 116 -11.07 -6.05 -21.91
C GLY A 116 -11.30 -4.87 -20.96
N VAL A 117 -12.22 -5.03 -20.00
CA VAL A 117 -12.59 -3.97 -19.07
C VAL A 117 -11.48 -3.69 -18.09
N VAL A 118 -10.91 -2.49 -18.16
CA VAL A 118 -9.83 -2.03 -17.29
C VAL A 118 -10.38 -1.12 -16.20
N ARG A 119 -10.07 -1.46 -14.95
CA ARG A 119 -10.39 -0.61 -13.79
C ARG A 119 -9.20 0.28 -13.48
N ILE A 120 -9.41 1.58 -13.51
CA ILE A 120 -8.40 2.60 -13.16
C ILE A 120 -8.69 3.14 -11.78
N VAL A 121 -7.67 3.18 -10.95
CA VAL A 121 -7.67 3.83 -9.62
C VAL A 121 -6.77 5.04 -9.71
N THR A 122 -7.32 6.21 -9.41
CA THR A 122 -6.59 7.49 -9.40
C THR A 122 -6.58 8.06 -7.99
N VAL A 123 -5.41 8.37 -7.49
CA VAL A 123 -5.19 9.26 -6.35
C VAL A 123 -4.71 10.58 -6.93
N PRO A 124 -5.57 11.59 -7.06
CA PRO A 124 -5.23 12.85 -7.73
C PRO A 124 -3.93 13.46 -7.22
N GLY A 125 -3.05 13.84 -8.15
CA GLY A 125 -1.72 14.39 -7.81
C GLY A 125 -0.65 13.37 -7.39
N CYS A 126 -1.03 12.13 -7.10
CA CYS A 126 -0.10 11.10 -6.62
C CYS A 126 0.07 9.96 -7.60
N ASP A 127 -1.03 9.32 -8.01
CA ASP A 127 -0.98 8.12 -8.85
C ASP A 127 -2.21 7.95 -9.73
N ARG A 128 -2.03 7.27 -10.85
CA ARG A 128 -3.08 6.69 -11.67
C ARG A 128 -2.62 5.33 -12.16
N CYS A 129 -3.31 4.29 -11.76
CA CYS A 129 -2.87 2.91 -12.00
C CYS A 129 -4.04 1.98 -12.34
N ALA A 130 -3.80 1.05 -13.24
CA ALA A 130 -4.72 -0.05 -13.47
C ALA A 130 -4.63 -1.05 -12.31
N CYS A 131 -5.72 -1.19 -11.57
CA CYS A 131 -5.74 -2.02 -10.37
C CYS A 131 -7.13 -2.60 -10.08
N CYS A 132 -7.18 -3.91 -9.78
CA CYS A 132 -8.41 -4.61 -9.38
C CYS A 132 -8.57 -4.74 -7.85
N GLY A 133 -7.57 -4.33 -7.07
CA GLY A 133 -7.59 -4.45 -5.62
C GLY A 133 -8.52 -3.45 -4.93
N THR A 134 -8.71 -3.64 -3.62
CA THR A 134 -9.54 -2.78 -2.80
C THR A 134 -8.74 -1.62 -2.24
N HIS A 135 -9.37 -0.44 -2.18
CA HIS A 135 -8.77 0.80 -1.72
C HIS A 135 -9.68 1.50 -0.71
N VAL A 136 -9.12 2.41 0.09
CA VAL A 136 -9.89 3.36 0.89
C VAL A 136 -10.58 4.39 -0.01
N ARG A 137 -11.55 5.13 0.50
CA ARG A 137 -12.25 6.19 -0.26
C ARG A 137 -11.45 7.48 -0.31
N HIS A 138 -10.80 7.79 0.81
CA HIS A 138 -10.04 9.02 0.99
C HIS A 138 -8.64 8.67 1.50
N SER A 139 -7.61 9.38 1.04
CA SER A 139 -6.24 9.12 1.48
C SER A 139 -6.05 9.28 3.00
N GLY A 140 -6.84 10.14 3.65
CA GLY A 140 -6.82 10.33 5.10
C GLY A 140 -7.19 9.08 5.91
N GLU A 141 -7.97 8.16 5.33
CA GLU A 141 -8.32 6.89 5.98
C GLU A 141 -7.10 5.95 6.13
N ILE A 142 -5.99 6.23 5.45
CA ILE A 142 -4.71 5.51 5.63
C ILE A 142 -4.15 5.77 7.04
N GLY A 143 -4.27 7.00 7.53
CA GLY A 143 -3.77 7.39 8.85
C GLY A 143 -2.30 7.83 8.82
N MET A 144 -1.35 6.89 8.84
CA MET A 144 0.09 7.17 8.87
C MET A 144 0.85 6.20 7.95
N PHE A 145 1.92 6.69 7.35
CA PHE A 145 2.88 5.90 6.59
C PHE A 145 4.26 5.98 7.23
N LYS A 146 4.94 4.84 7.38
CA LYS A 146 6.31 4.80 7.90
C LYS A 146 7.17 3.80 7.13
N ILE A 147 8.29 4.28 6.59
CA ILE A 147 9.33 3.43 6.00
C ILE A 147 10.15 2.81 7.13
N LEU A 148 10.25 1.48 7.12
CA LEU A 148 11.01 0.70 8.09
C LEU A 148 12.46 0.50 7.64
N ASP A 149 12.65 0.25 6.34
CA ASP A 149 13.93 -0.03 5.73
C ASP A 149 13.93 0.30 4.24
N ALA A 150 15.09 0.67 3.71
CA ALA A 150 15.33 0.83 2.29
C ALA A 150 16.74 0.33 1.96
N SER A 151 16.87 -0.54 0.95
CA SER A 151 18.13 -1.17 0.59
C SER A 151 18.23 -1.42 -0.91
N LYS A 152 19.45 -1.55 -1.43
CA LYS A 152 19.68 -1.95 -2.82
C LYS A 152 19.20 -3.38 -3.05
N HIS A 153 18.47 -3.59 -4.13
CA HIS A 153 17.95 -4.91 -4.50
C HIS A 153 17.89 -5.08 -6.02
N ARG A 154 18.60 -6.07 -6.55
CA ARG A 154 18.57 -6.48 -7.98
C ARG A 154 18.71 -5.32 -8.98
N GLY A 155 19.61 -4.39 -8.72
CA GLY A 155 19.81 -3.21 -9.56
C GLY A 155 18.81 -2.08 -9.36
N GLY A 156 17.96 -2.19 -8.36
CA GLY A 156 17.01 -1.16 -7.94
C GLY A 156 16.97 -1.00 -6.43
N THR A 157 15.84 -0.56 -5.91
CA THR A 157 15.65 -0.32 -4.47
C THR A 157 14.49 -1.14 -3.94
N ARG A 158 14.72 -1.88 -2.86
CA ARG A 158 13.69 -2.49 -2.03
C ARG A 158 13.36 -1.58 -0.87
N VAL A 159 12.08 -1.30 -0.68
CA VAL A 159 11.58 -0.52 0.45
C VAL A 159 10.58 -1.36 1.24
N ARG A 160 10.78 -1.42 2.57
CA ARG A 160 9.83 -2.00 3.51
C ARG A 160 9.15 -0.88 4.26
N PHE A 161 7.83 -0.96 4.37
CA PHE A 161 7.05 0.04 5.06
C PHE A 161 5.81 -0.53 5.74
N VAL A 162 5.19 0.27 6.57
CA VAL A 162 3.89 0.02 7.21
C VAL A 162 3.01 1.25 7.07
N ALA A 163 1.70 1.04 7.00
CA ALA A 163 0.72 2.12 7.02
C ALA A 163 -0.46 1.76 7.94
N GLY A 164 -1.22 2.78 8.33
CA GLY A 164 -2.44 2.63 9.12
C GLY A 164 -2.22 1.95 10.46
N GLU A 165 -3.04 0.95 10.74
CA GLU A 165 -2.97 0.21 12.01
C GLU A 165 -1.64 -0.53 12.19
N ARG A 166 -0.99 -0.98 11.11
CA ARG A 166 0.35 -1.60 11.19
C ARG A 166 1.40 -0.61 11.67
N ALA A 167 1.35 0.64 11.17
CA ALA A 167 2.26 1.69 11.61
C ALA A 167 2.02 2.07 13.08
N ARG A 168 0.76 2.09 13.54
CA ARG A 168 0.42 2.32 14.96
C ARG A 168 0.96 1.21 15.85
N ARG A 169 0.78 -0.06 15.45
CA ARG A 169 1.31 -1.21 16.20
C ARG A 169 2.84 -1.22 16.27
N ASP A 170 3.52 -0.90 15.16
CA ASP A 170 4.99 -0.78 15.11
C ASP A 170 5.48 0.32 16.07
N TYR A 171 4.80 1.49 16.07
CA TYR A 171 5.13 2.56 16.99
C TYR A 171 4.94 2.15 18.46
N ASP A 172 3.80 1.55 18.81
CA ASP A 172 3.51 1.07 20.16
C ASP A 172 4.55 0.05 20.63
N TRP A 173 4.97 -0.84 19.74
CA TRP A 173 6.03 -1.82 20.03
C TRP A 173 7.37 -1.12 20.30
N ARG A 174 7.78 -0.19 19.44
CA ARG A 174 9.04 0.56 19.61
C ARG A 174 9.08 1.35 20.91
N VAL A 175 7.98 1.99 21.28
CA VAL A 175 7.89 2.72 22.57
C VAL A 175 8.12 1.78 23.75
N LYS A 176 7.52 0.58 23.71
CA LYS A 176 7.72 -0.43 24.76
C LYS A 176 9.16 -0.95 24.81
N GLU A 177 9.78 -1.20 23.66
CA GLU A 177 11.17 -1.66 23.61
C GLU A 177 12.15 -0.59 24.08
N ILE A 178 11.96 0.67 23.66
CA ILE A 178 12.76 1.81 24.14
C ILE A 178 12.63 1.94 25.67
N ALA A 179 11.42 1.79 26.24
CA ALA A 179 11.23 1.86 27.68
C ALA A 179 12.02 0.75 28.43
N LYS A 180 12.06 -0.47 27.88
CA LYS A 180 12.87 -1.56 28.44
C LYS A 180 14.37 -1.24 28.40
N VAL A 181 14.85 -0.72 27.25
CA VAL A 181 16.26 -0.34 27.11
C VAL A 181 16.61 0.82 28.05
N SER A 182 15.74 1.82 28.16
CA SER A 182 15.87 2.94 29.13
C SER A 182 16.03 2.43 30.56
N ALA A 183 15.20 1.46 30.95
CA ALA A 183 15.27 0.89 32.29
C ALA A 183 16.57 0.12 32.53
N LEU A 184 17.05 -0.65 31.53
CA LEU A 184 18.31 -1.40 31.62
C LEU A 184 19.53 -0.48 31.80
N PHE A 185 19.55 0.65 31.13
CA PHE A 185 20.67 1.58 31.18
C PHE A 185 20.47 2.70 32.22
N SER A 186 19.34 2.75 32.94
CA SER A 186 18.94 3.86 33.82
C SER A 186 19.07 5.23 33.12
N ALA A 187 18.75 5.27 31.82
CA ALA A 187 18.88 6.43 30.93
C ALA A 187 17.51 6.83 30.38
N LYS A 188 17.36 8.09 29.97
CA LYS A 188 16.14 8.55 29.29
C LYS A 188 16.13 8.10 27.81
N PRO A 189 14.95 8.02 27.15
CA PRO A 189 14.87 7.61 25.74
C PRO A 189 15.71 8.42 24.75
N ASN A 190 15.98 9.70 25.04
CA ASN A 190 16.81 10.57 24.23
C ASN A 190 18.31 10.48 24.55
N GLU A 191 18.71 9.64 25.48
CA GLU A 191 20.09 9.40 25.92
C GLU A 191 20.60 8.00 25.51
N ILE A 192 19.79 7.23 24.76
CA ILE A 192 20.05 5.84 24.37
C ILE A 192 20.43 5.81 22.88
#